data_69a01650f081b4c135ec4fa1db2efcd8
#
_entry.id   69a01650f081b4c135ec4fa1db2efcd8
#
_cell.length_a   1.000
_cell.length_b   1.000
_cell.length_c   1.000
_cell.angle_alpha   90.00
_cell.angle_beta   90.00
_cell.angle_gamma   90.00
#
_symmetry.space_group_name_H-M   'P 1'
#
loop_
_entity.id
_entity.type
_entity.pdbx_description
1 polymer ?
#
loop_
_entity_poly.entity_id
_entity_poly.type
_entity_poly.pdbx_seq_one_letter_code
_entity_poly.pdbx_strand_id
1 'polypeptide(L)'
;DEENKKNGIAQPIVYGHELMPDHFDRYIKTNAWNTAINRRQFAIDVEHFQWPTEYRYPDITYRDNISFECGNLTFNLHHARGETDDHTWIHIPEEKIIAPGDLFIWAVPNGGNPQKVQRYISDWADALDEMLKLDCELFLPGHGFPIIGKTRIKLALETTSSFLRTIEDQTLKLMNQGKSLNQVLHEVEIPKNLMNHAWLTPIYDDPQ
;
A
#
# COMPACT_ATOMS: atom_id res chain seq x y z
N ASP A 1 1.47 -17.74 -17.35
CA ASP A 1 2.54 -17.44 -18.35
C ASP A 1 3.07 -18.68 -19.05
N GLU A 2 3.36 -19.76 -18.34
CA GLU A 2 3.76 -21.03 -18.98
C GLU A 2 2.65 -21.60 -19.86
N GLU A 3 1.40 -21.50 -19.46
CA GLU A 3 0.25 -21.90 -20.26
C GLU A 3 0.13 -21.07 -21.54
N ASN A 4 0.32 -19.76 -21.46
CA ASN A 4 0.35 -18.87 -22.62
C ASN A 4 1.48 -19.27 -23.59
N LYS A 5 2.68 -19.55 -23.05
CA LYS A 5 3.81 -20.03 -23.88
C LYS A 5 3.47 -21.34 -24.60
N LYS A 6 2.86 -22.31 -23.90
CA LYS A 6 2.44 -23.58 -24.48
C LYS A 6 1.40 -23.41 -25.60
N ASN A 7 0.53 -22.42 -25.45
CA ASN A 7 -0.56 -22.15 -26.40
C ASN A 7 -0.19 -21.15 -27.50
N GLY A 8 1.06 -20.68 -27.56
CA GLY A 8 1.49 -19.68 -28.54
C GLY A 8 0.88 -18.30 -28.36
N ILE A 9 0.35 -18.01 -27.16
CA ILE A 9 -0.26 -16.72 -26.80
C ILE A 9 0.85 -15.76 -26.38
N ALA A 10 0.77 -14.50 -26.82
CA ALA A 10 1.71 -13.47 -26.40
C ALA A 10 1.75 -13.33 -24.87
N GLN A 11 2.95 -13.19 -24.32
CA GLN A 11 3.10 -12.95 -22.88
C GLN A 11 2.57 -11.57 -22.52
N PRO A 12 1.87 -11.42 -21.38
CA PRO A 12 1.47 -10.11 -20.90
C PRO A 12 2.70 -9.25 -20.57
N ILE A 13 2.63 -7.97 -20.91
CA ILE A 13 3.63 -6.98 -20.50
C ILE A 13 3.42 -6.67 -19.03
N VAL A 14 4.50 -6.74 -18.25
CA VAL A 14 4.51 -6.41 -16.82
C VAL A 14 5.12 -5.03 -16.63
N TYR A 15 4.34 -4.12 -16.08
CA TYR A 15 4.79 -2.79 -15.68
C TYR A 15 5.12 -2.79 -14.19
N GLY A 16 6.16 -2.08 -13.79
CA GLY A 16 6.53 -1.93 -12.39
C GLY A 16 7.33 -0.68 -12.11
N HIS A 17 7.33 -0.25 -10.85
CA HIS A 17 8.21 0.84 -10.44
C HIS A 17 9.68 0.44 -10.54
N GLU A 18 10.58 1.41 -10.82
CA GLU A 18 12.01 1.14 -11.04
C GLU A 18 12.74 0.49 -9.84
N LEU A 19 12.20 0.63 -8.61
CA LEU A 19 12.74 0.00 -7.40
C LEU A 19 12.29 -1.45 -7.20
N MET A 20 11.28 -1.93 -7.94
CA MET A 20 10.75 -3.29 -7.77
C MET A 20 11.81 -4.39 -7.96
N PRO A 21 12.73 -4.32 -8.96
CA PRO A 21 13.81 -5.28 -9.12
C PRO A 21 14.69 -5.40 -7.86
N ASP A 22 15.08 -4.28 -7.25
CA ASP A 22 15.89 -4.26 -6.04
C ASP A 22 15.18 -4.93 -4.84
N HIS A 23 13.86 -4.78 -4.75
CA HIS A 23 13.05 -5.48 -3.77
C HIS A 23 13.02 -6.98 -3.99
N PHE A 24 12.88 -7.45 -5.23
CA PHE A 24 12.95 -8.88 -5.55
C PHE A 24 14.32 -9.45 -5.20
N ASP A 25 15.40 -8.77 -5.58
CA ASP A 25 16.76 -9.18 -5.24
C ASP A 25 16.98 -9.24 -3.71
N ARG A 26 16.44 -8.29 -2.98
CA ARG A 26 16.46 -8.30 -1.51
C ARG A 26 15.70 -9.50 -0.97
N TYR A 27 14.51 -9.81 -1.46
CA TYR A 27 13.73 -10.98 -1.02
C TYR A 27 14.43 -12.30 -1.32
N ILE A 28 15.12 -12.41 -2.45
CA ILE A 28 15.96 -13.58 -2.78
C ILE A 28 17.08 -13.72 -1.73
N LYS A 29 17.81 -12.64 -1.46
CA LYS A 29 18.92 -12.63 -0.47
C LYS A 29 18.45 -12.93 0.96
N THR A 30 17.26 -12.49 1.32
CA THR A 30 16.70 -12.64 2.67
C THR A 30 15.61 -13.71 2.76
N ASN A 31 15.60 -14.67 1.86
CA ASN A 31 14.55 -15.67 1.71
C ASN A 31 14.22 -16.42 3.01
N ALA A 32 15.23 -16.93 3.71
CA ALA A 32 15.04 -17.66 4.98
C ALA A 32 14.44 -16.75 6.08
N TRP A 33 14.85 -15.48 6.13
CA TRP A 33 14.30 -14.50 7.06
C TRP A 33 12.84 -14.21 6.74
N ASN A 34 12.51 -13.97 5.47
CA ASN A 34 11.13 -13.74 5.02
C ASN A 34 10.24 -14.96 5.28
N THR A 35 10.75 -16.16 5.06
CA THR A 35 10.06 -17.41 5.41
C THR A 35 9.70 -17.45 6.89
N ALA A 36 10.67 -17.17 7.79
CA ALA A 36 10.47 -17.23 9.23
C ALA A 36 9.46 -16.14 9.71
N ILE A 37 9.58 -14.90 9.22
CA ILE A 37 8.66 -13.81 9.58
C ILE A 37 7.23 -14.14 9.14
N ASN A 38 7.04 -14.53 7.88
CA ASN A 38 5.70 -14.78 7.33
C ASN A 38 5.04 -16.00 7.97
N ARG A 39 5.81 -17.07 8.25
CA ARG A 39 5.29 -18.21 9.02
C ARG A 39 4.74 -17.77 10.37
N ARG A 40 5.46 -16.90 11.09
CA ARG A 40 5.03 -16.38 12.38
C ARG A 40 3.84 -15.42 12.27
N GLN A 41 3.90 -14.47 11.35
CA GLN A 41 2.89 -13.41 11.19
C GLN A 41 1.53 -13.98 10.79
N PHE A 42 1.52 -14.97 9.91
CA PHE A 42 0.30 -15.55 9.35
C PHE A 42 -0.04 -16.93 9.93
N ALA A 43 0.66 -17.35 10.99
CA ALA A 43 0.50 -18.66 11.62
C ALA A 43 0.52 -19.82 10.60
N ILE A 44 1.42 -19.73 9.61
CA ILE A 44 1.53 -20.74 8.55
C ILE A 44 2.17 -22.00 9.11
N ASP A 45 1.36 -23.02 9.33
CA ASP A 45 1.80 -24.35 9.78
C ASP A 45 1.88 -25.34 8.58
N VAL A 46 2.69 -24.99 7.60
CA VAL A 46 2.99 -25.84 6.44
C VAL A 46 4.47 -26.20 6.48
N GLU A 47 4.77 -27.49 6.56
CA GLU A 47 6.13 -28.01 6.79
C GLU A 47 7.16 -27.47 5.77
N HIS A 48 6.75 -27.37 4.51
CA HIS A 48 7.64 -26.98 3.41
C HIS A 48 7.39 -25.56 2.88
N PHE A 49 6.68 -24.72 3.65
CA PHE A 49 6.52 -23.33 3.25
C PHE A 49 7.86 -22.61 3.17
N GLN A 50 8.17 -22.08 2.01
CA GLN A 50 9.33 -21.21 1.77
C GLN A 50 8.88 -19.96 1.00
N TRP A 51 9.48 -18.85 1.34
CA TRP A 51 9.28 -17.63 0.59
C TRP A 51 9.86 -17.78 -0.82
N PRO A 52 9.22 -17.28 -1.87
CA PRO A 52 9.70 -17.43 -3.25
C PRO A 52 11.13 -16.92 -3.43
N THR A 53 11.87 -17.57 -4.30
CA THR A 53 13.22 -17.16 -4.75
C THR A 53 13.26 -16.81 -6.24
N GLU A 54 12.14 -17.00 -6.93
CA GLU A 54 11.98 -16.67 -8.34
C GLU A 54 10.85 -15.68 -8.51
N TYR A 55 11.12 -14.60 -9.25
CA TYR A 55 10.19 -13.52 -9.48
C TYR A 55 10.07 -13.20 -10.96
N ARG A 56 8.88 -12.78 -11.39
CA ARG A 56 8.66 -12.20 -12.70
C ARG A 56 8.99 -10.70 -12.63
N TYR A 57 10.16 -10.34 -13.11
CA TYR A 57 10.59 -8.93 -13.18
C TYR A 57 9.74 -8.15 -14.19
N PRO A 58 9.58 -6.83 -14.00
CA PRO A 58 8.89 -5.97 -14.96
C PRO A 58 9.58 -5.97 -16.32
N ASP A 59 8.81 -5.93 -17.40
CA ASP A 59 9.31 -5.69 -18.75
C ASP A 59 9.56 -4.20 -18.99
N ILE A 60 8.71 -3.36 -18.37
CA ILE A 60 8.78 -1.91 -18.45
C ILE A 60 8.78 -1.35 -17.04
N THR A 61 9.79 -0.56 -16.72
CA THR A 61 9.87 0.16 -15.46
C THR A 61 9.60 1.65 -15.65
N TYR A 62 9.09 2.30 -14.60
CA TYR A 62 8.87 3.74 -14.57
C TYR A 62 9.22 4.29 -13.18
N ARG A 63 9.39 5.62 -13.10
CA ARG A 63 9.74 6.31 -11.85
C ARG A 63 8.54 7.00 -11.21
N ASP A 64 7.92 7.93 -11.89
CA ASP A 64 6.86 8.76 -11.31
C ASP A 64 5.47 8.31 -11.75
N ASN A 65 5.30 8.14 -13.06
CA ASN A 65 4.04 7.69 -13.65
C ASN A 65 4.26 7.11 -15.05
N ILE A 66 3.32 6.30 -15.50
CA ILE A 66 3.23 5.80 -16.86
C ILE A 66 1.77 5.57 -17.21
N SER A 67 1.42 5.73 -18.48
CA SER A 67 0.09 5.42 -18.99
C SER A 67 0.19 4.44 -20.15
N PHE A 68 -0.79 3.55 -20.24
CA PHE A 68 -0.96 2.67 -21.40
C PHE A 68 -2.43 2.42 -21.68
N GLU A 69 -2.74 2.02 -22.91
CA GLU A 69 -4.09 1.65 -23.32
C GLU A 69 -4.26 0.14 -23.36
N CYS A 70 -5.40 -0.34 -22.91
CA CYS A 70 -5.83 -1.73 -23.05
C CYS A 70 -7.32 -1.76 -23.42
N GLY A 71 -7.61 -2.20 -24.64
CA GLY A 71 -8.95 -2.05 -25.21
C GLY A 71 -9.33 -0.57 -25.40
N ASN A 72 -10.42 -0.15 -24.75
CA ASN A 72 -10.91 1.23 -24.80
C ASN A 72 -10.61 1.99 -23.49
N LEU A 73 -9.74 1.46 -22.64
CA LEU A 73 -9.44 2.02 -21.32
C LEU A 73 -8.02 2.51 -21.26
N THR A 74 -7.82 3.64 -20.61
CA THR A 74 -6.51 4.18 -20.26
C THR A 74 -6.18 3.81 -18.81
N PHE A 75 -5.04 3.18 -18.63
CA PHE A 75 -4.51 2.86 -17.31
C PHE A 75 -3.40 3.85 -16.96
N ASN A 76 -3.67 4.75 -16.03
CA ASN A 76 -2.67 5.67 -15.50
C ASN A 76 -2.10 5.08 -14.21
N LEU A 77 -0.82 4.70 -14.25
CA LEU A 77 -0.08 4.20 -13.11
C LEU A 77 0.68 5.35 -12.47
N HIS A 78 0.50 5.53 -11.20
CA HIS A 78 1.14 6.58 -10.41
C HIS A 78 1.99 5.96 -9.31
N HIS A 79 3.22 6.40 -9.18
CA HIS A 79 4.05 6.06 -8.04
C HIS A 79 3.63 6.88 -6.82
N ALA A 80 3.65 6.25 -5.66
CA ALA A 80 3.58 6.93 -4.38
C ALA A 80 4.29 6.10 -3.31
N ARG A 81 5.08 6.72 -2.47
CA ARG A 81 5.60 6.05 -1.29
C ARG A 81 4.50 5.96 -0.22
N GLY A 82 4.48 4.87 0.50
CA GLY A 82 3.51 4.65 1.57
C GLY A 82 3.91 3.42 2.36
N GLU A 83 3.22 2.32 2.19
CA GLU A 83 3.58 1.05 2.79
C GLU A 83 4.95 0.53 2.31
N THR A 84 5.31 0.83 1.07
CA THR A 84 6.64 0.62 0.48
C THR A 84 7.07 1.85 -0.30
N ASP A 85 8.33 1.91 -0.71
CA ASP A 85 8.90 2.99 -1.50
C ASP A 85 8.69 2.85 -3.01
N ASP A 86 8.15 1.72 -3.46
CA ASP A 86 7.88 1.37 -4.87
C ASP A 86 6.38 1.25 -5.18
N HIS A 87 5.51 1.69 -4.26
CA HIS A 87 4.08 1.47 -4.40
C HIS A 87 3.50 2.16 -5.65
N THR A 88 2.56 1.47 -6.29
CA THR A 88 1.84 1.94 -7.47
C THR A 88 0.34 1.94 -7.20
N TRP A 89 -0.33 3.03 -7.53
CA TRP A 89 -1.78 3.07 -7.61
C TRP A 89 -2.25 3.37 -9.04
N ILE A 90 -3.46 2.96 -9.38
CA ILE A 90 -3.96 2.98 -10.75
C ILE A 90 -5.24 3.82 -10.83
N HIS A 91 -5.32 4.69 -11.83
CA HIS A 91 -6.52 5.43 -12.19
C HIS A 91 -6.98 5.06 -13.60
N ILE A 92 -8.25 4.74 -13.75
CA ILE A 92 -8.92 4.44 -15.04
C ILE A 92 -10.02 5.48 -15.22
N PRO A 93 -9.74 6.58 -15.94
CA PRO A 93 -10.64 7.74 -16.00
C PRO A 93 -11.97 7.46 -16.69
N GLU A 94 -12.01 6.64 -17.73
CA GLU A 94 -13.22 6.33 -18.49
C GLU A 94 -14.28 5.64 -17.63
N GLU A 95 -13.85 4.82 -16.69
CA GLU A 95 -14.71 4.08 -15.76
C GLU A 95 -14.78 4.74 -14.37
N LYS A 96 -14.07 5.85 -14.16
CA LYS A 96 -13.96 6.55 -12.87
C LYS A 96 -13.50 5.63 -11.73
N ILE A 97 -12.54 4.76 -12.03
CA ILE A 97 -12.00 3.78 -11.10
C ILE A 97 -10.66 4.24 -10.55
N ILE A 98 -10.46 4.08 -9.25
CA ILE A 98 -9.14 4.11 -8.61
C ILE A 98 -8.88 2.77 -7.91
N ALA A 99 -7.72 2.18 -8.19
CA ALA A 99 -7.20 1.03 -7.46
C ALA A 99 -5.93 1.46 -6.70
N PRO A 100 -6.04 1.78 -5.41
CA PRO A 100 -4.96 2.35 -4.61
C PRO A 100 -3.91 1.31 -4.19
N GLY A 101 -4.14 0.02 -4.42
CA GLY A 101 -3.37 -1.03 -3.76
C GLY A 101 -3.43 -0.89 -2.23
N ASP A 102 -2.34 -1.18 -1.54
CA ASP A 102 -2.28 -1.14 -0.08
C ASP A 102 -2.12 0.28 0.50
N LEU A 103 -2.16 1.34 -0.34
CA LEU A 103 -2.38 2.69 0.20
C LEU A 103 -3.75 2.83 0.86
N PHE A 104 -4.68 1.92 0.56
CA PHE A 104 -5.94 1.81 1.28
C PHE A 104 -6.36 0.36 1.43
N ILE A 105 -6.51 -0.06 2.67
CA ILE A 105 -7.07 -1.36 3.05
C ILE A 105 -8.15 -1.14 4.12
N TRP A 106 -8.98 -2.15 4.38
CA TRP A 106 -9.99 -2.09 5.45
C TRP A 106 -9.38 -2.40 6.82
N ALA A 107 -8.31 -1.69 7.15
CA ALA A 107 -7.66 -1.73 8.45
C ALA A 107 -6.92 -0.41 8.68
N VAL A 108 -6.54 -0.11 9.91
CA VAL A 108 -5.66 1.03 10.19
C VAL A 108 -4.38 0.90 9.37
N PRO A 109 -3.90 1.98 8.73
CA PRO A 109 -2.62 1.99 8.07
C PRO A 109 -1.49 1.68 9.06
N ASN A 110 -0.67 0.69 8.74
CA ASN A 110 0.53 0.39 9.52
C ASN A 110 1.64 1.37 9.12
N GLY A 111 1.77 2.46 9.84
CA GLY A 111 2.75 3.53 9.59
C GLY A 111 4.17 3.18 10.01
N GLY A 112 4.38 2.09 10.74
CA GLY A 112 5.71 1.64 11.15
C GLY A 112 5.72 0.17 11.52
N ASN A 113 6.75 -0.55 11.05
CA ASN A 113 6.95 -1.94 11.42
C ASN A 113 8.45 -2.26 11.42
N PRO A 114 9.04 -2.59 12.58
CA PRO A 114 10.49 -2.83 12.69
C PRO A 114 10.98 -4.08 11.94
N GLN A 115 10.08 -4.96 11.51
CA GLN A 115 10.39 -6.18 10.76
C GLN A 115 10.27 -6.03 9.24
N LYS A 116 9.77 -4.88 8.78
CA LYS A 116 9.51 -4.60 7.36
C LYS A 116 10.38 -3.43 6.89
N VAL A 117 10.20 -3.05 5.64
CA VAL A 117 10.81 -1.84 5.08
C VAL A 117 10.24 -0.58 5.74
N GLN A 118 10.95 0.52 5.58
CA GLN A 118 10.49 1.83 6.03
C GLN A 118 9.13 2.15 5.41
N ARG A 119 8.27 2.80 6.21
CA ARG A 119 6.99 3.36 5.80
C ARG A 119 7.13 4.88 5.64
N TYR A 120 6.29 5.45 4.82
CA TYR A 120 6.36 6.87 4.44
C TYR A 120 4.99 7.52 4.69
N ILE A 121 4.73 7.84 5.96
CA ILE A 121 3.40 8.29 6.41
C ILE A 121 2.96 9.59 5.70
N SER A 122 3.86 10.57 5.57
CA SER A 122 3.58 11.83 4.91
C SER A 122 3.21 11.65 3.44
N ASP A 123 4.07 10.95 2.70
CA ASP A 123 3.85 10.68 1.27
C ASP A 123 2.60 9.83 1.04
N TRP A 124 2.31 8.92 1.99
CA TRP A 124 1.09 8.11 1.96
C TRP A 124 -0.17 8.98 2.06
N ALA A 125 -0.19 9.90 3.03
CA ALA A 125 -1.29 10.85 3.16
C ALA A 125 -1.43 11.73 1.93
N ASP A 126 -0.31 12.22 1.36
CA ASP A 126 -0.30 13.02 0.14
C ASP A 126 -0.89 12.25 -1.05
N ALA A 127 -0.56 10.96 -1.19
CA ALA A 127 -1.13 10.13 -2.25
C ALA A 127 -2.66 9.99 -2.15
N LEU A 128 -3.19 9.82 -0.93
CA LEU A 128 -4.63 9.78 -0.71
C LEU A 128 -5.29 11.14 -1.04
N ASP A 129 -4.63 12.24 -0.70
CA ASP A 129 -5.10 13.59 -1.04
C ASP A 129 -5.04 13.87 -2.56
N GLU A 130 -4.08 13.28 -3.30
CA GLU A 130 -4.07 13.33 -4.76
C GLU A 130 -5.26 12.55 -5.37
N MET A 131 -5.56 11.37 -4.84
CA MET A 131 -6.72 10.59 -5.29
C MET A 131 -8.04 11.34 -5.07
N LEU A 132 -8.15 12.15 -4.01
CA LEU A 132 -9.33 12.99 -3.75
C LEU A 132 -9.62 14.04 -4.83
N LYS A 133 -8.62 14.44 -5.61
CA LYS A 133 -8.77 15.42 -6.70
C LYS A 133 -9.37 14.82 -7.96
N LEU A 134 -9.47 13.48 -8.03
CA LEU A 134 -9.97 12.77 -9.20
C LEU A 134 -11.46 12.47 -9.09
N ASP A 135 -12.12 12.39 -10.25
CA ASP A 135 -13.54 12.00 -10.33
C ASP A 135 -13.67 10.47 -10.24
N CYS A 136 -13.76 9.95 -9.01
CA CYS A 136 -13.84 8.52 -8.73
C CYS A 136 -15.26 8.14 -8.26
N GLU A 137 -15.80 7.07 -8.83
CA GLU A 137 -17.09 6.48 -8.44
C GLU A 137 -16.97 5.03 -7.96
N LEU A 138 -15.87 4.37 -8.30
CA LEU A 138 -15.53 3.02 -7.85
C LEU A 138 -14.08 2.99 -7.35
N PHE A 139 -13.90 2.62 -6.10
CA PHE A 139 -12.61 2.52 -5.44
C PHE A 139 -12.35 1.08 -5.05
N LEU A 140 -11.22 0.53 -5.50
CA LEU A 140 -10.85 -0.89 -5.39
C LEU A 140 -9.64 -1.06 -4.46
N PRO A 141 -9.85 -1.13 -3.13
CA PRO A 141 -8.78 -1.28 -2.14
C PRO A 141 -7.90 -2.50 -2.39
N GLY A 142 -6.65 -2.47 -1.89
CA GLY A 142 -5.76 -3.63 -1.92
C GLY A 142 -6.32 -4.82 -1.15
N HIS A 143 -6.98 -4.55 -0.01
CA HIS A 143 -7.68 -5.55 0.80
C HIS A 143 -9.04 -5.02 1.26
N GLY A 144 -10.03 -5.92 1.31
CA GLY A 144 -11.39 -5.63 1.76
C GLY A 144 -12.37 -5.44 0.61
N PHE A 145 -13.43 -4.68 0.84
CA PHE A 145 -14.52 -4.53 -0.14
C PHE A 145 -14.36 -3.28 -1.00
N PRO A 146 -14.82 -3.31 -2.27
CA PRO A 146 -14.95 -2.10 -3.09
C PRO A 146 -15.81 -1.04 -2.40
N ILE A 147 -15.42 0.23 -2.57
CA ILE A 147 -16.22 1.37 -2.10
C ILE A 147 -16.87 2.03 -3.33
N ILE A 148 -18.19 2.14 -3.30
CA ILE A 148 -18.99 2.69 -4.41
C ILE A 148 -19.59 4.02 -3.99
N GLY A 149 -19.43 5.01 -4.86
CA GLY A 149 -20.03 6.34 -4.76
C GLY A 149 -19.11 7.40 -4.18
N LYS A 150 -19.06 8.55 -4.84
CA LYS A 150 -18.14 9.68 -4.57
C LYS A 150 -18.08 10.09 -3.09
N THR A 151 -19.23 10.21 -2.44
CA THR A 151 -19.30 10.65 -1.04
C THR A 151 -18.62 9.68 -0.08
N ARG A 152 -18.80 8.37 -0.30
CA ARG A 152 -18.18 7.33 0.54
C ARG A 152 -16.68 7.25 0.29
N ILE A 153 -16.27 7.32 -0.97
CA ILE A 153 -14.86 7.32 -1.37
C ILE A 153 -14.15 8.54 -0.76
N LYS A 154 -14.75 9.72 -0.91
CA LYS A 154 -14.22 10.94 -0.31
C LYS A 154 -14.04 10.79 1.20
N LEU A 155 -15.06 10.33 1.91
CA LEU A 155 -15.00 10.12 3.35
C LEU A 155 -13.88 9.14 3.73
N ALA A 156 -13.74 8.03 2.99
CA ALA A 156 -12.72 7.03 3.24
C ALA A 156 -11.30 7.60 3.07
N LEU A 157 -11.06 8.30 1.97
CA LEU A 157 -9.76 8.92 1.69
C LEU A 157 -9.43 10.02 2.71
N GLU A 158 -10.37 10.96 2.98
CA GLU A 158 -10.16 12.06 3.92
C GLU A 158 -9.88 11.57 5.35
N THR A 159 -10.61 10.57 5.83
CA THR A 159 -10.42 10.06 7.19
C THR A 159 -9.12 9.26 7.33
N THR A 160 -8.73 8.52 6.29
CA THR A 160 -7.46 7.76 6.29
C THR A 160 -6.26 8.71 6.18
N SER A 161 -6.31 9.72 5.32
CA SER A 161 -5.27 10.76 5.25
C SER A 161 -5.15 11.49 6.58
N SER A 162 -6.28 11.91 7.19
CA SER A 162 -6.30 12.56 8.49
C SER A 162 -5.72 11.67 9.61
N PHE A 163 -5.97 10.37 9.56
CA PHE A 163 -5.39 9.41 10.52
C PHE A 163 -3.85 9.40 10.41
N LEU A 164 -3.31 9.27 9.20
CA LEU A 164 -1.86 9.27 8.96
C LEU A 164 -1.20 10.57 9.42
N ARG A 165 -1.77 11.71 9.04
CA ARG A 165 -1.25 13.04 9.45
C ARG A 165 -1.32 13.23 10.96
N THR A 166 -2.36 12.74 11.61
CA THR A 166 -2.48 12.83 13.08
C THR A 166 -1.34 12.12 13.79
N ILE A 167 -0.99 10.91 13.34
CA ILE A 167 0.14 10.16 13.90
C ILE A 167 1.45 10.92 13.66
N GLU A 168 1.69 11.37 12.43
CA GLU A 168 2.91 12.07 12.06
C GLU A 168 3.09 13.35 12.88
N ASP A 169 2.09 14.23 12.87
CA ASP A 169 2.14 15.52 13.53
C ASP A 169 2.38 15.40 15.04
N GLN A 170 1.70 14.45 15.70
CA GLN A 170 1.88 14.23 17.13
C GLN A 170 3.27 13.64 17.43
N THR A 171 3.70 12.67 16.61
CA THR A 171 5.02 12.06 16.74
C THR A 171 6.12 13.12 16.61
N LEU A 172 6.09 13.92 15.55
CA LEU A 172 7.06 15.00 15.32
C LEU A 172 7.02 16.04 16.43
N LYS A 173 5.85 16.43 16.91
CA LYS A 173 5.68 17.35 18.03
C LYS A 173 6.36 16.82 19.30
N LEU A 174 6.12 15.57 19.66
CA LEU A 174 6.70 14.95 20.85
C LEU A 174 8.23 14.78 20.71
N MET A 175 8.71 14.38 19.54
CA MET A 175 10.15 14.30 19.24
C MET A 175 10.82 15.67 19.39
N ASN A 176 10.21 16.74 18.86
CA ASN A 176 10.73 18.10 18.99
C ASN A 176 10.71 18.63 20.43
N GLN A 177 9.94 18.02 21.31
CA GLN A 177 9.97 18.27 22.77
C GLN A 177 11.03 17.45 23.52
N GLY A 178 11.78 16.62 22.81
CA GLY A 178 12.81 15.74 23.41
C GLY A 178 12.25 14.52 24.14
N LYS A 179 11.02 14.11 23.84
CA LYS A 179 10.43 12.90 24.41
C LYS A 179 11.18 11.65 23.96
N SER A 180 11.30 10.67 24.84
CA SER A 180 11.82 9.35 24.51
C SER A 180 10.85 8.55 23.63
N LEU A 181 11.35 7.54 22.91
CA LEU A 181 10.50 6.65 22.11
C LEU A 181 9.33 6.07 22.93
N ASN A 182 9.61 5.61 24.16
CA ASN A 182 8.57 5.06 25.03
C ASN A 182 7.48 6.10 25.37
N GLN A 183 7.85 7.36 25.56
CA GLN A 183 6.88 8.43 25.79
C GLN A 183 6.06 8.71 24.51
N VAL A 184 6.71 8.76 23.36
CA VAL A 184 6.02 8.97 22.08
C VAL A 184 4.98 7.87 21.85
N LEU A 185 5.35 6.60 22.04
CA LEU A 185 4.43 5.47 21.87
C LEU A 185 3.20 5.51 22.80
N HIS A 186 3.30 6.16 23.95
CA HIS A 186 2.19 6.25 24.91
C HIS A 186 1.45 7.59 24.92
N GLU A 187 2.00 8.63 24.30
CA GLU A 187 1.44 9.98 24.29
C GLU A 187 0.78 10.34 22.94
N VAL A 188 1.01 9.54 21.87
CA VAL A 188 0.27 9.72 20.60
C VAL A 188 -1.14 9.20 20.78
N GLU A 189 -2.13 10.04 20.52
CA GLU A 189 -3.55 9.71 20.65
C GLU A 189 -4.30 9.90 19.34
N ILE A 190 -5.00 8.87 18.90
CA ILE A 190 -5.86 8.96 17.72
C ILE A 190 -7.25 9.46 18.13
N PRO A 191 -7.79 10.50 17.49
CA PRO A 191 -9.14 10.97 17.76
C PRO A 191 -10.18 9.85 17.58
N LYS A 192 -11.04 9.65 18.57
CA LYS A 192 -12.04 8.58 18.58
C LYS A 192 -12.98 8.60 17.37
N ASN A 193 -13.28 9.78 16.86
CA ASN A 193 -14.12 9.92 15.66
C ASN A 193 -13.49 9.29 14.43
N LEU A 194 -12.16 9.29 14.29
CA LEU A 194 -11.48 8.58 13.20
C LEU A 194 -11.58 7.05 13.37
N MET A 195 -11.42 6.56 14.59
CA MET A 195 -11.49 5.11 14.88
C MET A 195 -12.89 4.51 14.74
N ASN A 196 -13.93 5.32 14.59
CA ASN A 196 -15.30 4.85 14.39
C ASN A 196 -15.59 4.40 12.94
N HIS A 197 -14.65 4.57 12.02
CA HIS A 197 -14.82 4.13 10.63
C HIS A 197 -14.40 2.66 10.47
N ALA A 198 -15.21 1.88 9.74
CA ALA A 198 -14.96 0.45 9.55
C ALA A 198 -13.61 0.13 8.88
N TRP A 199 -13.13 1.03 8.02
CA TRP A 199 -11.81 0.91 7.37
C TRP A 199 -10.63 1.41 8.23
N LEU A 200 -10.87 1.91 9.44
CA LEU A 200 -9.85 2.28 10.42
C LEU A 200 -9.93 1.39 11.67
N THR A 201 -10.34 0.14 11.48
CA THR A 201 -10.36 -0.85 12.56
C THR A 201 -8.97 -1.44 12.77
N PRO A 202 -8.42 -1.47 13.99
CA PRO A 202 -7.15 -2.11 14.27
C PRO A 202 -7.29 -3.63 14.10
N ILE A 203 -6.65 -4.18 13.06
CA ILE A 203 -6.70 -5.60 12.72
C ILE A 203 -5.31 -6.22 12.87
N TYR A 204 -4.27 -5.55 12.40
CA TYR A 204 -2.91 -6.06 12.38
C TYR A 204 -2.04 -5.52 13.50
N ASP A 205 -2.20 -4.25 13.83
CA ASP A 205 -1.41 -3.55 14.84
C ASP A 205 -2.29 -2.56 15.62
N ASP A 206 -1.82 -2.17 16.81
CA ASP A 206 -2.35 -1.04 17.54
C ASP A 206 -2.00 0.25 16.75
N PRO A 207 -2.93 1.21 16.63
CA PRO A 207 -2.66 2.47 15.94
C PRO A 207 -1.68 3.40 16.69
N GLN A 208 -1.29 3.07 17.92
CA GLN A 208 -0.35 3.84 18.76
C GLN A 208 1.10 3.42 18.60
#